data_8c129ab8f5046f573b10c18415686e46
#
_entry.id   8c129ab8f5046f573b10c18415686e46
#
_cell.length_a   1.000
_cell.length_b   1.000
_cell.length_c   1.000
_cell.angle_alpha   90.00
_cell.angle_beta   90.00
_cell.angle_gamma   90.00
#
_symmetry.space_group_name_H-M   'P 1'
#
loop_
_entity.id
_entity.type
_entity.pdbx_description
1 polymer ?
#
loop_
_entity_poly.entity_id
_entity_poly.type
_entity_poly.pdbx_seq_one_letter_code
_entity_poly.pdbx_strand_id
1 'polypeptide(L)'
;MPTGPYIAQTQLTCSGESGPREVWVRIEQPALEPKGEGETEDCWRCSYQLEGLLAASGDEAIYQSTAYGQDSVQALMLALVAIGAALAAVPEPLRSTLRLQGSRHLGFPVPSKSQPAVFEILLRWPE
;
A
#
# COMPACT_ATOMS: atom_id res chain seq x y z
N MET A 1 3.36 -15.29 5.29
CA MET A 1 4.49 -14.68 4.59
C MET A 1 4.24 -14.62 3.10
N PRO A 2 4.40 -13.47 2.48
CA PRO A 2 4.37 -13.45 1.04
C PRO A 2 5.55 -14.23 0.51
N THR A 3 5.30 -15.03 -0.50
CA THR A 3 6.30 -15.94 -1.03
C THR A 3 6.76 -15.57 -2.43
N GLY A 4 6.07 -14.61 -3.06
CA GLY A 4 6.45 -14.20 -4.40
C GLY A 4 7.60 -13.20 -4.39
N PRO A 5 8.25 -13.01 -5.54
CA PRO A 5 9.25 -11.97 -5.66
C PRO A 5 8.59 -10.60 -5.59
N TYR A 6 9.24 -9.67 -4.90
CA TYR A 6 8.79 -8.29 -4.88
C TYR A 6 9.30 -7.58 -6.12
N ILE A 7 8.40 -6.89 -6.82
CA ILE A 7 8.81 -6.05 -7.95
C ILE A 7 9.17 -4.64 -7.50
N ALA A 8 8.68 -4.25 -6.33
CA ALA A 8 8.94 -2.92 -5.79
C ALA A 8 8.81 -2.95 -4.28
N GLN A 9 9.62 -2.12 -3.63
CA GLN A 9 9.49 -1.92 -2.20
C GLN A 9 9.98 -0.52 -1.86
N THR A 10 9.43 0.03 -0.79
CA THR A 10 9.88 1.32 -0.28
C THR A 10 9.83 1.29 1.24
N GLN A 11 10.71 2.07 1.83
CA GLN A 11 10.80 2.20 3.27
C GLN A 11 10.28 3.58 3.65
N LEU A 12 9.33 3.59 4.57
CA LEU A 12 8.82 4.80 5.17
C LEU A 12 9.32 4.86 6.60
N THR A 13 9.35 6.06 7.15
CA THR A 13 9.66 6.25 8.56
C THR A 13 8.48 6.90 9.26
N CYS A 14 8.32 6.60 10.54
CA CYS A 14 7.33 7.25 11.38
C CYS A 14 7.82 7.25 12.81
N SER A 15 7.13 7.98 13.67
CA SER A 15 7.47 8.06 15.09
C SER A 15 6.30 7.58 15.93
N GLY A 16 6.53 6.49 16.66
CA GLY A 16 5.57 6.00 17.63
C GLY A 16 5.92 6.43 19.04
N GLU A 17 5.15 5.98 20.01
CA GLU A 17 5.40 6.30 21.42
C GLU A 17 6.76 5.79 21.88
N SER A 18 7.22 4.68 21.31
CA SER A 18 8.50 4.07 21.66
C SER A 18 9.67 4.60 20.83
N GLY A 19 9.45 5.61 19.98
CA GLY A 19 10.49 6.24 19.18
C GLY A 19 10.32 5.99 17.68
N PRO A 20 11.38 6.27 16.90
CA PRO A 20 11.33 6.09 15.44
C PRO A 20 11.10 4.64 15.05
N ARG A 21 10.36 4.46 13.96
CA ARG A 21 10.07 3.14 13.40
C ARG A 21 10.21 3.18 11.89
N GLU A 22 10.48 2.00 11.33
CA GLU A 22 10.51 1.80 9.89
C GLU A 22 9.25 1.06 9.46
N VAL A 23 8.67 1.50 8.36
CA VAL A 23 7.54 0.84 7.74
C VAL A 23 7.95 0.42 6.35
N TRP A 24 7.82 -0.86 6.05
CA TRP A 24 8.12 -1.37 4.71
C TRP A 24 6.84 -1.58 3.94
N VAL A 25 6.85 -1.10 2.69
CA VAL A 25 5.78 -1.37 1.72
C VAL A 25 6.40 -2.23 0.64
N ARG A 26 5.85 -3.42 0.44
CA ARG A 26 6.34 -4.36 -0.56
C ARG A 26 5.21 -4.77 -1.48
N ILE A 27 5.51 -4.81 -2.77
CA ILE A 27 4.55 -5.16 -3.81
C ILE A 27 5.08 -6.35 -4.57
N GLU A 28 4.28 -7.41 -4.65
CA GLU A 28 4.64 -8.61 -5.40
C GLU A 28 4.35 -8.43 -6.89
N GLN A 29 4.98 -9.27 -7.69
CA GLN A 29 4.74 -9.30 -9.12
C GLN A 29 3.28 -9.64 -9.39
N PRO A 30 2.59 -8.88 -10.25
CA PRO A 30 1.24 -9.29 -10.66
C PRO A 30 1.26 -10.68 -11.28
N ALA A 31 0.26 -11.47 -10.97
CA ALA A 31 0.15 -12.84 -11.45
C ALA A 31 -1.24 -13.11 -11.96
N LEU A 32 -1.30 -13.91 -13.01
CA LEU A 32 -2.58 -14.36 -13.55
C LEU A 32 -3.20 -15.39 -12.59
N GLU A 33 -4.44 -15.17 -12.23
CA GLU A 33 -5.22 -16.11 -11.45
C GLU A 33 -6.26 -16.73 -12.39
N PRO A 34 -6.14 -18.03 -12.67
CA PRO A 34 -7.05 -18.66 -13.60
C PRO A 34 -8.49 -18.54 -13.12
N LYS A 35 -9.42 -18.44 -14.07
CA LYS A 35 -10.84 -18.39 -13.73
C LYS A 35 -11.26 -19.64 -12.96
N GLY A 36 -12.06 -19.42 -11.93
CA GLY A 36 -12.63 -20.51 -11.18
C GLY A 36 -13.87 -21.08 -11.86
N GLU A 37 -14.40 -22.15 -11.28
CA GLU A 37 -15.61 -22.76 -11.76
C GLU A 37 -16.77 -21.75 -11.68
N GLY A 38 -17.46 -21.56 -12.79
CA GLY A 38 -18.56 -20.62 -12.87
C GLY A 38 -18.15 -19.21 -13.27
N GLU A 39 -16.86 -18.92 -13.38
CA GLU A 39 -16.38 -17.63 -13.84
C GLU A 39 -16.17 -17.64 -15.35
N THR A 40 -16.32 -16.47 -15.97
CA THR A 40 -16.19 -16.34 -17.42
C THR A 40 -14.83 -15.87 -17.89
N GLU A 41 -14.08 -15.24 -17.02
CA GLU A 41 -12.79 -14.65 -17.37
C GLU A 41 -11.76 -14.90 -16.29
N ASP A 42 -10.50 -15.02 -16.69
CA ASP A 42 -9.38 -15.00 -15.77
C ASP A 42 -9.24 -13.59 -15.20
N CYS A 43 -8.62 -13.47 -14.03
CA CYS A 43 -8.27 -12.17 -13.50
C CYS A 43 -6.80 -12.15 -13.11
N TRP A 44 -6.28 -10.96 -12.94
CA TRP A 44 -4.93 -10.76 -12.45
C TRP A 44 -4.97 -10.32 -10.99
N ARG A 45 -3.99 -10.72 -10.24
CA ARG A 45 -3.87 -10.33 -8.84
C ARG A 45 -2.52 -9.66 -8.62
N CYS A 46 -2.50 -8.73 -7.66
CA CYS A 46 -1.27 -8.09 -7.22
C CYS A 46 -1.33 -8.01 -5.70
N SER A 47 -0.50 -8.77 -5.05
CA SER A 47 -0.45 -8.81 -3.59
C SER A 47 0.55 -7.81 -3.07
N TYR A 48 0.27 -7.26 -1.89
CA TYR A 48 1.14 -6.28 -1.27
C TYR A 48 1.14 -6.47 0.24
N GLN A 49 2.16 -5.90 0.87
CA GLN A 49 2.39 -6.05 2.30
C GLN A 49 2.85 -4.73 2.90
N LEU A 50 2.31 -4.41 4.05
CA LEU A 50 2.77 -3.30 4.88
C LEU A 50 3.29 -3.91 6.19
N GLU A 51 4.56 -3.65 6.50
CA GLU A 51 5.21 -4.19 7.69
C GLU A 51 5.73 -3.06 8.56
N GLY A 52 5.53 -3.17 9.85
CA GLY A 52 6.02 -2.19 10.81
C GLY A 52 4.96 -1.25 11.35
N LEU A 53 3.70 -1.40 10.92
CA LEU A 53 2.59 -0.66 11.50
C LEU A 53 2.07 -1.38 12.73
N LEU A 54 1.58 -0.61 13.71
CA LEU A 54 0.98 -1.20 14.90
C LEU A 54 -0.45 -1.61 14.62
N ALA A 55 -0.82 -2.79 15.11
CA ALA A 55 -2.21 -3.20 15.14
C ALA A 55 -2.98 -2.41 16.18
N ALA A 56 -4.32 -2.47 16.14
CA ALA A 56 -5.17 -1.80 17.11
C ALA A 56 -4.86 -2.23 18.55
N SER A 57 -4.34 -3.45 18.73
CA SER A 57 -3.93 -3.96 20.05
C SER A 57 -2.60 -3.38 20.54
N GLY A 58 -1.91 -2.60 19.73
CA GLY A 58 -0.59 -2.08 20.06
C GLY A 58 0.56 -2.97 19.62
N ASP A 59 0.28 -4.15 19.14
CA ASP A 59 1.30 -5.07 18.65
C ASP A 59 1.65 -4.78 17.21
N GLU A 60 2.90 -5.06 16.83
CA GLU A 60 3.28 -4.96 15.44
C GLU A 60 2.55 -6.01 14.61
N ALA A 61 2.10 -5.61 13.45
CA ALA A 61 1.40 -6.51 12.55
C ALA A 61 1.89 -6.31 11.13
N ILE A 62 1.87 -7.41 10.38
CA ILE A 62 2.08 -7.37 8.96
C ILE A 62 0.70 -7.37 8.32
N TYR A 63 0.39 -6.31 7.59
CA TYR A 63 -0.85 -6.23 6.84
C TYR A 63 -0.59 -6.71 5.42
N GLN A 64 -1.35 -7.69 4.99
CA GLN A 64 -1.26 -8.25 3.65
C GLN A 64 -2.62 -8.22 2.99
N SER A 65 -2.65 -7.89 1.71
CA SER A 65 -3.87 -7.94 0.94
C SER A 65 -3.54 -8.13 -0.54
N THR A 66 -4.58 -8.28 -1.34
CA THR A 66 -4.45 -8.54 -2.76
C THR A 66 -5.45 -7.68 -3.52
N ALA A 67 -4.98 -7.02 -4.56
CA ALA A 67 -5.84 -6.30 -5.49
C ALA A 67 -6.03 -7.14 -6.74
N TYR A 68 -7.21 -7.06 -7.34
CA TYR A 68 -7.56 -7.80 -8.53
C TYR A 68 -7.88 -6.86 -9.68
N GLY A 69 -7.49 -7.24 -10.88
CA GLY A 69 -7.75 -6.45 -12.07
C GLY A 69 -7.95 -7.34 -13.29
N GLN A 70 -8.39 -6.72 -14.38
CA GLN A 70 -8.61 -7.44 -15.64
C GLN A 70 -7.30 -7.72 -16.36
N ASP A 71 -6.27 -6.96 -16.06
CA ASP A 71 -4.93 -7.20 -16.58
C ASP A 71 -3.91 -6.86 -15.49
N SER A 72 -2.65 -7.10 -15.80
CA SER A 72 -1.58 -6.89 -14.82
C SER A 72 -1.41 -5.42 -14.44
N VAL A 73 -1.63 -4.51 -15.37
CA VAL A 73 -1.51 -3.07 -15.09
C VAL A 73 -2.60 -2.61 -14.14
N GLN A 74 -3.84 -3.01 -14.40
CA GLN A 74 -4.95 -2.66 -13.53
C GLN A 74 -4.77 -3.24 -12.12
N ALA A 75 -4.34 -4.49 -12.02
CA ALA A 75 -4.09 -5.11 -10.72
C ALA A 75 -3.01 -4.35 -9.95
N LEU A 76 -1.93 -3.96 -10.62
CA LEU A 76 -0.86 -3.20 -9.99
C LEU A 76 -1.34 -1.83 -9.55
N MET A 77 -2.08 -1.11 -10.41
CA MET A 77 -2.58 0.21 -10.07
C MET A 77 -3.55 0.17 -8.89
N LEU A 78 -4.42 -0.83 -8.86
CA LEU A 78 -5.35 -1.00 -7.74
C LEU A 78 -4.63 -1.35 -6.45
N ALA A 79 -3.53 -2.09 -6.52
CA ALA A 79 -2.70 -2.34 -5.35
C ALA A 79 -2.10 -1.02 -4.82
N LEU A 80 -1.59 -0.16 -5.71
CA LEU A 80 -1.05 1.14 -5.29
C LEU A 80 -2.10 2.02 -4.65
N VAL A 81 -3.32 2.04 -5.21
CA VAL A 81 -4.44 2.79 -4.64
C VAL A 81 -4.79 2.25 -3.26
N ALA A 82 -4.83 0.92 -3.12
CA ALA A 82 -5.16 0.30 -1.84
C ALA A 82 -4.10 0.59 -0.78
N ILE A 83 -2.82 0.58 -1.16
CA ILE A 83 -1.73 0.94 -0.25
C ILE A 83 -1.89 2.38 0.21
N GLY A 84 -2.15 3.30 -0.71
CA GLY A 84 -2.36 4.70 -0.36
C GLY A 84 -3.51 4.89 0.62
N ALA A 85 -4.62 4.19 0.39
CA ALA A 85 -5.76 4.22 1.28
C ALA A 85 -5.44 3.65 2.66
N ALA A 86 -4.69 2.55 2.71
CA ALA A 86 -4.30 1.93 3.97
C ALA A 86 -3.39 2.85 4.78
N LEU A 87 -2.43 3.51 4.12
CA LEU A 87 -1.56 4.46 4.81
C LEU A 87 -2.32 5.68 5.31
N ALA A 88 -3.32 6.14 4.56
CA ALA A 88 -4.15 7.27 4.98
C ALA A 88 -5.06 6.91 6.15
N ALA A 89 -5.32 5.63 6.38
CA ALA A 89 -6.17 5.15 7.46
C ALA A 89 -5.39 4.79 8.74
N VAL A 90 -4.06 4.92 8.73
CA VAL A 90 -3.24 4.62 9.91
C VAL A 90 -3.62 5.58 11.04
N PRO A 91 -3.83 5.07 12.26
CA PRO A 91 -4.17 5.93 13.39
C PRO A 91 -3.05 6.90 13.76
N GLU A 92 -3.44 8.03 14.34
CA GLU A 92 -2.48 8.94 14.94
C GLU A 92 -1.89 8.33 16.22
N PRO A 93 -0.65 8.69 16.60
CA PRO A 93 0.20 9.71 15.98
C PRO A 93 1.02 9.21 14.79
N LEU A 94 0.94 7.94 14.45
CA LEU A 94 1.79 7.38 13.39
C LEU A 94 1.52 8.03 12.04
N ARG A 95 0.24 8.26 11.71
CA ARG A 95 -0.14 8.79 10.41
C ARG A 95 0.51 10.14 10.12
N SER A 96 0.46 11.06 11.06
CA SER A 96 0.99 12.40 10.84
C SER A 96 2.51 12.44 10.80
N THR A 97 3.17 11.38 11.25
CA THR A 97 4.63 11.31 11.26
C THR A 97 5.20 10.46 10.13
N LEU A 98 4.35 9.84 9.31
CA LEU A 98 4.83 9.06 8.17
C LEU A 98 5.59 9.95 7.17
N ARG A 99 6.75 9.46 6.73
CA ARG A 99 7.62 10.18 5.80
C ARG A 99 8.26 9.22 4.83
N LEU A 100 8.42 9.67 3.60
CA LEU A 100 9.24 9.02 2.59
C LEU A 100 10.45 9.91 2.34
N GLN A 101 11.63 9.46 2.76
CA GLN A 101 12.86 10.23 2.62
C GLN A 101 12.70 11.68 3.13
N GLY A 102 12.03 11.83 4.26
CA GLY A 102 11.78 13.13 4.88
C GLY A 102 10.58 13.90 4.36
N SER A 103 9.92 13.41 3.31
CA SER A 103 8.76 14.08 2.72
C SER A 103 7.46 13.53 3.27
N ARG A 104 6.46 14.40 3.43
CA ARG A 104 5.10 13.98 3.79
C ARG A 104 4.36 13.36 2.63
N HIS A 105 4.85 13.53 1.40
CA HIS A 105 4.26 12.93 0.21
C HIS A 105 4.83 11.53 0.05
N LEU A 106 4.00 10.53 0.25
CA LEU A 106 4.44 9.14 0.29
C LEU A 106 4.49 8.48 -1.09
N GLY A 107 4.03 9.18 -2.13
CA GLY A 107 4.13 8.71 -3.50
C GLY A 107 3.02 7.76 -3.94
N PHE A 108 2.07 7.46 -3.07
CA PHE A 108 0.94 6.61 -3.43
C PHE A 108 -0.29 7.43 -3.80
N PRO A 109 -1.15 6.91 -4.71
CA PRO A 109 -2.40 7.60 -5.04
C PRO A 109 -3.27 7.74 -3.80
N VAL A 110 -3.89 8.90 -3.63
CA VAL A 110 -4.85 9.14 -2.55
C VAL A 110 -6.11 9.76 -3.16
N PRO A 111 -7.29 9.52 -2.55
CA PRO A 111 -8.51 10.15 -3.04
C PRO A 111 -8.42 11.67 -2.95
N SER A 112 -8.89 12.34 -3.99
CA SER A 112 -8.94 13.80 -4.00
C SER A 112 -10.01 14.27 -3.01
N LYS A 113 -9.67 15.29 -2.22
CA LYS A 113 -10.62 15.86 -1.25
C LYS A 113 -11.75 16.63 -1.93
N SER A 114 -11.47 17.23 -3.08
CA SER A 114 -12.46 18.03 -3.82
C SER A 114 -13.28 17.18 -4.77
N GLN A 115 -12.75 16.07 -5.25
CA GLN A 115 -13.43 15.16 -6.18
C GLN A 115 -13.14 13.73 -5.75
N PRO A 116 -13.95 13.15 -4.85
CA PRO A 116 -13.63 11.83 -4.28
C PRO A 116 -13.49 10.70 -5.30
N ALA A 117 -14.04 10.85 -6.51
CA ALA A 117 -13.87 9.85 -7.57
C ALA A 117 -12.54 9.97 -8.30
N VAL A 118 -11.73 10.98 -7.99
CA VAL A 118 -10.45 11.23 -8.64
C VAL A 118 -9.34 10.96 -7.63
N PHE A 119 -8.32 10.24 -8.06
CA PHE A 119 -7.14 9.99 -7.24
C PHE A 119 -6.02 10.93 -7.65
N GLU A 120 -5.27 11.39 -6.67
CA GLU A 120 -4.13 12.26 -6.89
C GLU A 120 -2.86 11.56 -6.46
N ILE A 121 -1.80 11.73 -7.24
CA ILE A 121 -0.48 11.24 -6.88
C ILE A 121 0.39 12.46 -6.60
N LEU A 122 0.85 12.56 -5.35
CA LEU A 122 1.66 13.68 -4.92
C LEU A 122 3.13 13.28 -5.02
N LEU A 123 3.75 13.66 -6.12
CA LEU A 123 5.14 13.34 -6.40
C LEU A 123 5.99 14.60 -6.22
N ARG A 124 6.23 14.94 -4.97
CA ARG A 124 7.08 16.06 -4.63
C ARG A 124 8.36 15.57 -3.99
N TRP A 125 9.44 16.14 -4.42
CA TRP A 125 10.69 15.92 -3.75
C TRP A 125 10.68 16.64 -2.40
N PRO A 126 11.47 16.16 -1.43
CA PRO A 126 11.56 16.81 -0.13
C PRO A 126 11.95 18.27 -0.30
N GLU A 127 11.27 19.11 0.44
CA GLU A 127 11.58 20.52 0.49
C GLU A 127 12.67 20.81 1.50
#